data_07864cbe83c167b5838a735c61505a95
#
_entry.id   07864cbe83c167b5838a735c61505a95
#
_cell.length_a   1.000
_cell.length_b   1.000
_cell.length_c   1.000
_cell.angle_alpha   90.00
_cell.angle_beta   90.00
_cell.angle_gamma   90.00
#
_symmetry.space_group_name_H-M   'P 1'
#
loop_
_entity.id
_entity.type
_entity.pdbx_description
1 polymer ?
#
loop_
_entity_poly.entity_id
_entity_poly.type
_entity_poly.pdbx_seq_one_letter_code
_entity_poly.pdbx_strand_id
1 'polypeptide(L)'
;MVNGDYDLVFSETWGAPYDPHSYVKSWASPDEAHYSALPTAGIDRVAFEAQVDAVLSEMDETERQSKWTALLSEIHYDVLHVPLWGKRIPSLINNARLSGYVPGAQQFDYPLHKASVVGGGSTTVTVAPGAQTGLFSSVGRLDPHSYRPNEFFANNWVYEGLIAYGVGGTLEPALATAWTSTVNSDGTETFRFTLRTGVTFHDGAAFDCSVVKLNFDHVFAEELTTGDWHGWYGLPEVYKDCSCDGETFVLNTKKAYYPLLQELSYIRPLRMLSPTAFVGGAASDPVTQNSCPTGWDADLSTITCAGTTAIAGTGPWKFESRTASADSTDDDVQDDLVVFAANADYWGTTGDIEKLHVVKYADSAAVKAALEAGTLDAVVGAGVLAPADEEALGAQAGFDLAYGELSQNSVIIMNIADADMRQAVVQAIDSDPIIASELNDAYQPTGRLFPATLPYCDVTLAEVDYDLEKAKRVIDIDLLCPADSKKKSDDGLSGGIIALIVILAVVLVLVVAFVGFIVMKEKAGEPLFMDVTTKTPLQEKV
;
A
#
# COMPACT_ATOMS: atom_id res chain seq x y z
N MET A 1 -9.57 -14.11 -9.69
CA MET A 1 -8.09 -14.04 -9.77
C MET A 1 -7.45 -15.30 -9.20
N VAL A 2 -7.80 -15.72 -7.99
CA VAL A 2 -7.23 -16.91 -7.32
C VAL A 2 -7.27 -18.20 -8.18
N ASN A 3 -8.26 -18.37 -9.06
CA ASN A 3 -8.39 -19.54 -9.92
C ASN A 3 -7.73 -19.38 -11.30
N GLY A 4 -7.06 -18.26 -11.58
CA GLY A 4 -6.48 -17.98 -12.89
C GLY A 4 -7.50 -17.72 -14.02
N ASP A 5 -8.75 -17.47 -13.69
CA ASP A 5 -9.84 -17.21 -14.64
C ASP A 5 -9.78 -15.75 -15.18
N TYR A 6 -8.61 -15.36 -15.69
CA TYR A 6 -8.39 -14.04 -16.31
C TYR A 6 -7.25 -14.14 -17.33
N ASP A 7 -7.26 -13.30 -18.34
CA ASP A 7 -6.14 -13.08 -19.27
C ASP A 7 -5.33 -11.84 -18.89
N LEU A 8 -6.04 -10.77 -18.48
CA LEU A 8 -5.48 -9.49 -18.09
C LEU A 8 -6.16 -9.00 -16.81
N VAL A 9 -5.38 -8.45 -15.89
CA VAL A 9 -5.93 -7.81 -14.69
C VAL A 9 -5.17 -6.55 -14.36
N PHE A 10 -5.90 -5.46 -14.10
CA PHE A 10 -5.30 -4.25 -13.56
C PHE A 10 -4.86 -4.49 -12.11
N SER A 11 -3.67 -4.02 -11.81
CA SER A 11 -3.08 -4.11 -10.48
C SER A 11 -2.19 -2.89 -10.21
N GLU A 12 -1.77 -2.77 -8.99
CA GLU A 12 -0.75 -1.82 -8.57
C GLU A 12 0.31 -2.57 -7.79
N THR A 13 1.57 -2.12 -7.89
CA THR A 13 2.58 -2.58 -6.94
C THR A 13 2.21 -2.07 -5.54
N TRP A 14 2.77 -2.66 -4.50
CA TRP A 14 2.36 -2.26 -3.15
C TRP A 14 2.95 -0.92 -2.70
N GLY A 15 3.97 -0.46 -3.41
CA GLY A 15 4.63 0.79 -3.13
C GLY A 15 5.61 0.72 -1.97
N ALA A 16 6.25 1.87 -1.69
CA ALA A 16 7.12 2.01 -0.54
C ALA A 16 6.34 1.85 0.78
N PRO A 17 6.84 1.11 1.77
CA PRO A 17 8.13 0.40 1.84
C PRO A 17 8.08 -1.08 1.42
N TYR A 18 7.01 -1.56 0.81
CA TYR A 18 6.77 -2.99 0.54
C TYR A 18 7.50 -3.50 -0.72
N ASP A 19 7.76 -2.61 -1.67
CA ASP A 19 8.41 -2.95 -2.94
C ASP A 19 9.95 -2.89 -2.82
N PRO A 20 10.67 -3.74 -3.56
CA PRO A 20 10.19 -4.84 -4.37
C PRO A 20 9.99 -6.14 -3.58
N HIS A 21 10.59 -6.26 -2.38
CA HIS A 21 10.80 -7.54 -1.69
C HIS A 21 9.51 -8.24 -1.29
N SER A 22 8.60 -7.53 -0.61
CA SER A 22 7.35 -8.12 -0.13
C SER A 22 6.39 -8.43 -1.29
N TYR A 23 6.30 -7.53 -2.27
CA TYR A 23 5.47 -7.72 -3.45
C TYR A 23 5.91 -8.94 -4.29
N VAL A 24 7.21 -9.04 -4.60
CA VAL A 24 7.71 -10.19 -5.38
C VAL A 24 7.62 -11.51 -4.59
N LYS A 25 7.85 -11.47 -3.27
CA LYS A 25 7.67 -12.65 -2.41
C LYS A 25 6.23 -13.13 -2.40
N SER A 26 5.26 -12.23 -2.47
CA SER A 26 3.84 -12.58 -2.47
C SER A 26 3.41 -13.43 -3.68
N TRP A 27 4.15 -13.41 -4.78
CA TRP A 27 3.76 -14.12 -6.02
C TRP A 27 3.69 -15.64 -5.87
N ALA A 28 4.34 -16.19 -4.86
CA ALA A 28 4.22 -17.60 -4.50
C ALA A 28 2.89 -17.93 -3.77
N SER A 29 2.13 -16.92 -3.35
CA SER A 29 0.87 -17.12 -2.65
C SER A 29 -0.29 -17.40 -3.61
N PRO A 30 -1.12 -18.43 -3.34
CA PRO A 30 -2.30 -18.72 -4.14
C PRO A 30 -3.32 -17.58 -4.21
N ASP A 31 -3.25 -16.63 -3.30
CA ASP A 31 -4.16 -15.49 -3.24
C ASP A 31 -3.80 -14.38 -4.22
N GLU A 32 -2.59 -14.42 -4.78
CA GLU A 32 -2.09 -13.43 -5.70
C GLU A 32 -2.31 -13.80 -7.17
N ALA A 33 -2.56 -12.80 -8.02
CA ALA A 33 -2.76 -13.01 -9.45
C ALA A 33 -1.53 -13.66 -10.11
N HIS A 34 -0.34 -13.30 -9.70
CA HIS A 34 0.93 -13.83 -10.21
C HIS A 34 1.07 -15.33 -10.02
N TYR A 35 0.44 -15.91 -8.99
CA TYR A 35 0.48 -17.36 -8.76
C TYR A 35 0.01 -18.17 -9.96
N SER A 36 -0.98 -17.67 -10.70
CA SER A 36 -1.44 -18.30 -11.94
C SER A 36 -0.66 -17.83 -13.16
N ALA A 37 -0.24 -16.58 -13.20
CA ALA A 37 0.48 -16.01 -14.35
C ALA A 37 1.87 -16.63 -14.55
N LEU A 38 2.60 -16.93 -13.47
CA LEU A 38 3.94 -17.54 -13.55
C LEU A 38 3.95 -18.85 -14.36
N PRO A 39 3.19 -19.91 -13.99
CA PRO A 39 3.23 -21.16 -14.76
C PRO A 39 2.60 -21.02 -16.15
N THR A 40 1.63 -20.12 -16.34
CA THR A 40 1.06 -19.84 -17.66
C THR A 40 2.12 -19.27 -18.59
N ALA A 41 3.01 -18.42 -18.09
CA ALA A 41 4.16 -17.90 -18.84
C ALA A 41 5.32 -18.90 -18.98
N GLY A 42 5.20 -20.10 -18.42
CA GLY A 42 6.23 -21.14 -18.46
C GLY A 42 7.28 -21.04 -17.35
N ILE A 43 7.04 -20.18 -16.34
CA ILE A 43 7.96 -19.98 -15.22
C ILE A 43 7.64 -20.99 -14.12
N ASP A 44 8.65 -21.76 -13.70
CA ASP A 44 8.51 -22.66 -12.56
C ASP A 44 8.44 -21.88 -11.24
N ARG A 45 7.29 -21.96 -10.56
CA ARG A 45 7.05 -21.23 -9.31
C ARG A 45 8.03 -21.58 -8.21
N VAL A 46 8.44 -22.85 -8.09
CA VAL A 46 9.37 -23.28 -7.04
C VAL A 46 10.77 -22.72 -7.31
N ALA A 47 11.19 -22.73 -8.57
CA ALA A 47 12.46 -22.12 -8.96
C ALA A 47 12.45 -20.60 -8.78
N PHE A 48 11.35 -19.94 -9.14
CA PHE A 48 11.17 -18.50 -8.93
C PHE A 48 11.21 -18.13 -7.44
N GLU A 49 10.48 -18.84 -6.60
CA GLU A 49 10.49 -18.62 -5.16
C GLU A 49 11.89 -18.82 -4.55
N ALA A 50 12.61 -19.83 -5.03
CA ALA A 50 14.00 -20.06 -4.58
C ALA A 50 14.94 -18.90 -4.99
N GLN A 51 14.75 -18.29 -6.16
CA GLN A 51 15.50 -17.11 -6.57
C GLN A 51 15.17 -15.91 -5.65
N VAL A 52 13.89 -15.66 -5.38
CA VAL A 52 13.45 -14.62 -4.44
C VAL A 52 14.07 -14.83 -3.07
N ASP A 53 13.98 -16.03 -2.52
CA ASP A 53 14.56 -16.37 -1.21
C ASP A 53 16.09 -16.19 -1.18
N ALA A 54 16.77 -16.49 -2.29
CA ALA A 54 18.22 -16.28 -2.42
C ALA A 54 18.59 -14.78 -2.42
N VAL A 55 17.73 -13.92 -2.96
CA VAL A 55 17.89 -12.46 -2.86
C VAL A 55 17.64 -11.99 -1.43
N LEU A 56 16.53 -12.40 -0.82
CA LEU A 56 16.10 -11.93 0.50
C LEU A 56 17.06 -12.37 1.62
N SER A 57 17.82 -13.44 1.39
CA SER A 57 18.81 -13.96 2.34
C SER A 57 20.23 -13.45 2.07
N GLU A 58 20.46 -12.65 1.01
CA GLU A 58 21.79 -12.14 0.67
C GLU A 58 22.16 -10.95 1.54
N MET A 59 23.27 -11.05 2.25
CA MET A 59 23.73 -10.03 3.18
C MET A 59 24.81 -9.11 2.59
N ASP A 60 25.52 -9.56 1.55
CA ASP A 60 26.43 -8.67 0.82
C ASP A 60 25.62 -7.74 -0.09
N GLU A 61 25.80 -6.43 0.10
CA GLU A 61 25.05 -5.39 -0.62
C GLU A 61 25.24 -5.45 -2.13
N THR A 62 26.47 -5.72 -2.58
CA THR A 62 26.81 -5.78 -4.01
C THR A 62 26.21 -7.02 -4.66
N GLU A 63 26.31 -8.17 -4.01
CA GLU A 63 25.74 -9.41 -4.48
C GLU A 63 24.19 -9.34 -4.47
N ARG A 64 23.61 -8.71 -3.46
CA ARG A 64 22.17 -8.49 -3.37
C ARG A 64 21.66 -7.61 -4.52
N GLN A 65 22.33 -6.49 -4.81
CA GLN A 65 21.99 -5.65 -5.96
C GLN A 65 22.12 -6.44 -7.27
N SER A 66 23.16 -7.27 -7.40
CA SER A 66 23.34 -8.12 -8.57
C SER A 66 22.20 -9.13 -8.76
N LYS A 67 21.78 -9.78 -7.66
CA LYS A 67 20.66 -10.72 -7.67
C LYS A 67 19.32 -10.03 -7.99
N TRP A 68 19.06 -8.85 -7.38
CA TRP A 68 17.88 -8.06 -7.74
C TRP A 68 17.89 -7.63 -9.19
N THR A 69 19.04 -7.20 -9.71
CA THR A 69 19.20 -6.84 -11.13
C THR A 69 18.85 -8.02 -12.04
N ALA A 70 19.32 -9.22 -11.71
CA ALA A 70 19.01 -10.42 -12.48
C ALA A 70 17.50 -10.75 -12.42
N LEU A 71 16.92 -10.78 -11.23
CA LEU A 71 15.51 -11.12 -11.03
C LEU A 71 14.57 -10.11 -11.69
N LEU A 72 14.80 -8.80 -11.50
CA LEU A 72 13.99 -7.76 -12.13
C LEU A 72 14.12 -7.74 -13.66
N SER A 73 15.31 -8.09 -14.18
CA SER A 73 15.51 -8.24 -15.61
C SER A 73 14.74 -9.45 -16.16
N GLU A 74 14.75 -10.59 -15.47
CA GLU A 74 13.98 -11.78 -15.84
C GLU A 74 12.46 -11.46 -15.87
N ILE A 75 11.94 -10.87 -14.79
CA ILE A 75 10.53 -10.43 -14.71
C ILE A 75 10.16 -9.51 -15.89
N HIS A 76 11.05 -8.59 -16.24
CA HIS A 76 10.84 -7.65 -17.34
C HIS A 76 10.85 -8.35 -18.70
N TYR A 77 11.82 -9.23 -18.95
CA TYR A 77 11.93 -9.95 -20.23
C TYR A 77 10.85 -11.01 -20.43
N ASP A 78 10.36 -11.63 -19.37
CA ASP A 78 9.24 -12.56 -19.43
C ASP A 78 7.91 -11.88 -19.73
N VAL A 79 7.89 -10.54 -19.67
CA VAL A 79 6.74 -9.71 -20.03
C VAL A 79 5.48 -10.13 -19.28
N LEU A 80 5.58 -10.29 -17.96
CA LEU A 80 4.43 -10.63 -17.12
C LEU A 80 3.53 -9.42 -16.85
N HIS A 81 4.05 -8.23 -17.09
CA HIS A 81 3.39 -6.96 -16.77
C HIS A 81 3.41 -6.01 -17.96
N VAL A 82 2.35 -5.22 -18.06
CA VAL A 82 2.35 -3.95 -18.80
C VAL A 82 2.49 -2.83 -17.78
N PRO A 83 3.66 -2.21 -17.60
CA PRO A 83 3.77 -1.00 -16.81
C PRO A 83 2.96 0.12 -17.49
N LEU A 84 2.14 0.83 -16.73
CA LEU A 84 1.29 1.88 -17.27
C LEU A 84 1.81 3.26 -16.87
N TRP A 85 1.83 3.52 -15.56
CA TRP A 85 2.32 4.77 -14.99
C TRP A 85 2.74 4.58 -13.54
N GLY A 86 3.65 5.42 -13.11
CA GLY A 86 3.98 5.57 -11.70
C GLY A 86 3.11 6.61 -11.03
N LYS A 87 2.87 6.46 -9.73
CA LYS A 87 2.00 7.32 -8.91
C LYS A 87 2.82 8.07 -7.86
N ARG A 88 2.53 9.35 -7.72
CA ARG A 88 2.92 10.20 -6.60
C ARG A 88 1.72 10.46 -5.71
N ILE A 89 1.98 10.74 -4.45
CA ILE A 89 0.93 11.08 -3.48
C ILE A 89 0.69 12.59 -3.54
N PRO A 90 -0.49 13.06 -4.00
CA PRO A 90 -0.81 14.48 -4.03
C PRO A 90 -1.13 15.01 -2.63
N SER A 91 -0.92 16.30 -2.45
CA SER A 91 -1.44 17.06 -1.32
C SER A 91 -1.83 18.45 -1.78
N LEU A 92 -3.01 18.90 -1.41
CA LEU A 92 -3.53 20.22 -1.70
C LEU A 92 -3.82 20.96 -0.38
N ILE A 93 -3.05 21.99 -0.12
CA ILE A 93 -3.06 22.72 1.15
C ILE A 93 -3.60 24.12 0.95
N ASN A 94 -4.57 24.53 1.74
CA ASN A 94 -4.99 25.93 1.82
C ASN A 94 -3.88 26.77 2.46
N ASN A 95 -3.12 27.50 1.67
CA ASN A 95 -1.93 28.23 2.12
C ASN A 95 -2.25 29.48 2.96
N ALA A 96 -3.50 29.91 3.01
CA ALA A 96 -3.97 30.92 3.96
C ALA A 96 -4.18 30.33 5.39
N ARG A 97 -4.22 29.02 5.49
CA ARG A 97 -4.49 28.30 6.75
C ARG A 97 -3.27 27.54 7.27
N LEU A 98 -2.53 26.89 6.39
CA LEU A 98 -1.41 26.03 6.74
C LEU A 98 -0.16 26.38 5.95
N SER A 99 1.00 26.09 6.55
CA SER A 99 2.32 26.23 5.95
C SER A 99 3.26 25.13 6.41
N GLY A 100 4.30 24.86 5.62
CA GLY A 100 5.37 23.93 5.98
C GLY A 100 5.01 22.45 5.87
N TYR A 101 3.85 22.10 5.32
CA TYR A 101 3.54 20.71 5.03
C TYR A 101 4.41 20.18 3.89
N VAL A 102 4.93 18.98 4.07
CA VAL A 102 5.67 18.22 3.05
C VAL A 102 5.14 16.79 3.04
N PRO A 103 4.76 16.22 1.89
CA PRO A 103 4.32 14.83 1.81
C PRO A 103 5.36 13.87 2.38
N GLY A 104 4.90 12.78 2.97
CA GLY A 104 5.76 11.73 3.49
C GLY A 104 6.44 10.89 2.39
N ALA A 105 7.32 9.99 2.80
CA ALA A 105 8.14 9.16 1.92
C ALA A 105 7.47 7.84 1.49
N GLN A 106 6.30 7.51 2.06
CA GLN A 106 5.55 6.30 1.77
C GLN A 106 4.07 6.61 1.63
N GLN A 107 3.31 5.66 1.07
CA GLN A 107 1.85 5.79 0.99
C GLN A 107 1.25 6.01 2.39
N PHE A 108 0.20 6.82 2.47
CA PHE A 108 -0.51 7.11 3.71
C PHE A 108 0.35 7.73 4.82
N ASP A 109 1.54 8.24 4.49
CA ASP A 109 2.36 9.03 5.40
C ASP A 109 2.04 10.52 5.20
N TYR A 110 1.19 11.05 6.08
CA TYR A 110 0.73 12.42 6.04
C TYR A 110 1.21 13.17 7.29
N PRO A 111 2.44 13.72 7.30
CA PRO A 111 3.08 14.29 8.49
C PRO A 111 2.56 15.69 8.85
N LEU A 112 1.24 15.84 9.00
CA LEU A 112 0.56 17.08 9.37
C LEU A 112 1.05 17.67 10.69
N HIS A 113 1.62 16.84 11.58
CA HIS A 113 2.21 17.29 12.84
C HIS A 113 3.42 18.23 12.65
N LYS A 114 4.02 18.26 11.45
CA LYS A 114 5.14 19.14 11.10
C LYS A 114 4.68 20.47 10.49
N ALA A 115 3.41 20.57 10.07
CA ALA A 115 2.85 21.79 9.52
C ALA A 115 2.48 22.79 10.62
N SER A 116 2.35 24.06 10.26
CA SER A 116 1.98 25.15 11.15
C SER A 116 0.80 25.95 10.62
N VAL A 117 0.02 26.50 11.53
CA VAL A 117 -1.11 27.39 11.23
C VAL A 117 -0.60 28.79 10.86
N VAL A 118 -1.15 29.34 9.79
CA VAL A 118 -0.79 30.69 9.31
C VAL A 118 -1.50 31.77 10.10
N GLY A 119 -0.77 32.81 10.51
CA GLY A 119 -1.33 34.07 11.00
C GLY A 119 -2.05 34.03 12.35
N GLY A 120 -1.78 33.01 13.19
CA GLY A 120 -2.43 32.87 14.50
C GLY A 120 -3.93 32.55 14.42
N GLY A 121 -4.33 31.86 13.34
CA GLY A 121 -5.70 31.36 13.16
C GLY A 121 -6.09 30.25 14.12
N SER A 122 -7.20 29.57 13.86
CA SER A 122 -7.61 28.40 14.65
C SER A 122 -6.55 27.29 14.53
N THR A 123 -6.15 26.73 15.67
CA THR A 123 -5.24 25.58 15.77
C THR A 123 -5.93 24.24 15.48
N THR A 124 -7.24 24.27 15.23
CA THR A 124 -7.98 23.13 14.67
C THR A 124 -7.95 23.17 13.16
N VAL A 125 -7.53 22.07 12.55
CA VAL A 125 -7.38 21.91 11.11
C VAL A 125 -8.31 20.81 10.63
N THR A 126 -9.09 21.10 9.59
CA THR A 126 -9.99 20.13 8.95
C THR A 126 -9.29 19.51 7.75
N VAL A 127 -9.27 18.19 7.70
CA VAL A 127 -8.55 17.44 6.66
C VAL A 127 -9.42 16.35 6.02
N ALA A 128 -9.20 16.13 4.73
CA ALA A 128 -9.72 14.99 3.99
C ALA A 128 -8.52 14.15 3.53
N PRO A 129 -8.16 13.09 4.27
CA PRO A 129 -7.07 12.21 3.88
C PRO A 129 -7.52 11.19 2.85
N GLY A 130 -6.60 10.78 1.96
CA GLY A 130 -6.75 9.62 1.12
C GLY A 130 -6.71 8.35 1.97
N ALA A 131 -7.72 7.52 1.80
CA ALA A 131 -7.87 6.22 2.44
C ALA A 131 -7.53 5.09 1.45
N GLN A 132 -7.46 3.86 1.91
CA GLN A 132 -7.19 2.71 1.05
C GLN A 132 -8.19 2.56 -0.12
N THR A 133 -9.41 3.00 0.09
CA THR A 133 -10.49 2.96 -0.91
C THR A 133 -10.73 4.30 -1.61
N GLY A 134 -9.84 5.28 -1.45
CA GLY A 134 -9.97 6.64 -1.97
C GLY A 134 -10.50 7.61 -0.92
N LEU A 135 -11.78 7.98 -0.98
CA LEU A 135 -12.38 8.86 0.03
C LEU A 135 -12.45 8.18 1.40
N PHE A 136 -12.14 8.97 2.43
CA PHE A 136 -12.25 8.53 3.81
C PHE A 136 -13.69 8.14 4.17
N SER A 137 -13.85 6.98 4.78
CA SER A 137 -15.12 6.49 5.31
C SER A 137 -15.06 6.14 6.78
N SER A 138 -13.96 5.57 7.27
CA SER A 138 -13.75 5.20 8.67
C SER A 138 -12.27 5.05 8.98
N VAL A 139 -11.85 5.36 10.21
CA VAL A 139 -10.49 5.04 10.67
C VAL A 139 -10.31 3.57 11.05
N GLY A 140 -11.37 2.81 11.00
CA GLY A 140 -11.32 1.42 11.42
C GLY A 140 -11.20 1.26 12.93
N ARG A 141 -10.57 0.19 13.36
CA ARG A 141 -10.45 -0.17 14.78
C ARG A 141 -9.28 0.47 15.50
N LEU A 142 -8.37 1.08 14.76
CA LEU A 142 -7.12 1.66 15.29
C LEU A 142 -6.34 0.70 16.21
N ASP A 143 -6.35 -0.58 15.86
CA ASP A 143 -5.52 -1.60 16.47
C ASP A 143 -4.24 -1.74 15.63
N PRO A 144 -3.06 -1.38 16.15
CA PRO A 144 -1.84 -1.38 15.37
C PRO A 144 -1.35 -2.78 15.01
N HIS A 145 -1.85 -3.81 15.68
CA HIS A 145 -1.49 -5.20 15.48
C HIS A 145 -2.45 -5.95 14.56
N SER A 146 -3.62 -5.37 14.27
CA SER A 146 -4.54 -5.94 13.31
C SER A 146 -4.13 -5.58 11.89
N TYR A 147 -4.08 -6.57 11.00
CA TYR A 147 -3.79 -6.31 9.60
C TYR A 147 -4.93 -5.53 8.93
N ARG A 148 -6.18 -5.81 9.30
CA ARG A 148 -7.39 -5.13 8.83
C ARG A 148 -8.44 -5.11 9.94
N PRO A 149 -9.32 -4.18 9.92
CA PRO A 149 -9.57 -3.07 9.01
C PRO A 149 -9.18 -1.72 9.66
N ASN A 150 -7.97 -1.27 9.47
CA ASN A 150 -7.50 0.03 9.96
C ASN A 150 -7.08 0.90 8.78
N GLU A 151 -7.38 2.20 8.86
CA GLU A 151 -6.80 3.14 7.91
C GLU A 151 -5.34 3.40 8.22
N PHE A 152 -4.50 3.27 7.22
CA PHE A 152 -3.05 3.37 7.33
C PHE A 152 -2.59 4.73 7.86
N PHE A 153 -3.18 5.83 7.36
CA PHE A 153 -2.80 7.16 7.81
C PHE A 153 -3.05 7.34 9.30
N ALA A 154 -4.18 6.83 9.82
CA ALA A 154 -4.54 6.96 11.23
C ALA A 154 -3.64 6.12 12.12
N ASN A 155 -3.31 4.89 11.70
CA ASN A 155 -2.30 4.09 12.39
C ASN A 155 -0.95 4.81 12.45
N ASN A 156 -0.51 5.42 11.34
CA ASN A 156 0.76 6.13 11.27
C ASN A 156 0.78 7.40 12.13
N TRP A 157 -0.38 8.03 12.36
CA TRP A 157 -0.50 9.19 13.25
C TRP A 157 -0.44 8.83 14.73
N VAL A 158 -1.04 7.70 15.10
CA VAL A 158 -1.20 7.30 16.51
C VAL A 158 -0.03 6.45 17.00
N TYR A 159 0.50 5.59 16.13
CA TYR A 159 1.47 4.57 16.52
C TYR A 159 2.78 4.69 15.75
N GLU A 160 3.88 4.37 16.42
CA GLU A 160 5.20 4.37 15.83
C GLU A 160 5.83 2.98 15.88
N GLY A 161 6.69 2.68 14.89
CA GLY A 161 7.55 1.51 14.86
C GLY A 161 8.93 1.78 15.47
N LEU A 162 9.77 0.76 15.47
CA LEU A 162 11.19 0.92 15.85
C LEU A 162 11.95 1.74 14.82
N ILE A 163 11.61 1.60 13.56
CA ILE A 163 12.25 2.19 12.39
C ILE A 163 11.21 3.03 11.64
N ALA A 164 11.60 4.15 11.07
CA ALA A 164 10.82 4.92 10.10
C ALA A 164 11.38 4.74 8.69
N TYR A 165 10.51 4.88 7.71
CA TYR A 165 10.87 4.89 6.28
C TYR A 165 11.00 6.32 5.82
N GLY A 166 12.16 6.66 5.27
CA GLY A 166 12.50 8.00 4.82
C GLY A 166 12.62 8.10 3.31
N VAL A 167 12.91 9.31 2.86
CA VAL A 167 13.08 9.68 1.45
C VAL A 167 14.12 8.79 0.76
N GLY A 168 13.81 8.35 -0.46
CA GLY A 168 14.71 7.48 -1.23
C GLY A 168 14.91 6.10 -0.62
N GLY A 169 13.99 5.61 0.20
CA GLY A 169 14.09 4.29 0.83
C GLY A 169 15.06 4.20 2.00
N THR A 170 15.48 5.34 2.56
CA THR A 170 16.36 5.36 3.73
C THR A 170 15.64 4.86 4.97
N LEU A 171 16.36 4.14 5.83
CA LEU A 171 15.84 3.71 7.12
C LEU A 171 16.27 4.70 8.18
N GLU A 172 15.28 5.30 8.84
CA GLU A 172 15.50 6.38 9.81
C GLU A 172 15.21 5.93 11.25
N PRO A 173 15.94 6.47 12.23
CA PRO A 173 15.66 6.23 13.64
C PRO A 173 14.26 6.74 14.04
N ALA A 174 13.47 5.85 14.66
CA ALA A 174 12.20 6.20 15.30
C ALA A 174 12.25 5.85 16.80
N LEU A 175 11.53 4.84 17.28
CA LEU A 175 11.61 4.38 18.66
C LEU A 175 12.92 3.62 18.95
N ALA A 176 13.61 3.13 17.94
CA ALA A 176 15.02 2.75 18.04
C ALA A 176 15.90 3.89 17.50
N THR A 177 16.96 4.23 18.23
CA THR A 177 17.92 5.30 17.86
C THR A 177 19.09 4.80 17.06
N ALA A 178 19.41 3.50 17.15
CA ALA A 178 20.44 2.80 16.42
C ALA A 178 20.17 1.30 16.41
N TRP A 179 20.77 0.60 15.45
CA TRP A 179 20.70 -0.87 15.35
C TRP A 179 21.97 -1.45 14.75
N THR A 180 22.17 -2.73 15.04
CA THR A 180 23.21 -3.56 14.42
C THR A 180 22.65 -4.92 14.14
N SER A 181 23.20 -5.61 13.14
CA SER A 181 22.89 -7.02 12.88
C SER A 181 24.15 -7.87 12.83
N THR A 182 23.99 -9.16 13.09
CA THR A 182 25.08 -10.15 13.02
C THR A 182 24.52 -11.47 12.52
N VAL A 183 25.03 -11.95 11.41
CA VAL A 183 24.77 -13.31 10.93
C VAL A 183 25.63 -14.28 11.74
N ASN A 184 24.98 -15.23 12.39
CA ASN A 184 25.63 -16.22 13.24
C ASN A 184 26.19 -17.38 12.41
N SER A 185 27.10 -18.16 12.99
CA SER A 185 27.73 -19.30 12.31
C SER A 185 26.77 -20.43 11.94
N ASP A 186 25.58 -20.45 12.54
CA ASP A 186 24.48 -21.40 12.23
C ASP A 186 23.51 -20.90 11.16
N GLY A 187 23.78 -19.72 10.57
CA GLY A 187 22.96 -19.10 9.54
C GLY A 187 21.77 -18.30 10.05
N THR A 188 21.53 -18.24 11.35
CA THR A 188 20.56 -17.32 11.98
C THR A 188 21.10 -15.91 11.98
N GLU A 189 20.24 -14.90 12.16
CA GLU A 189 20.68 -13.52 12.30
C GLU A 189 20.12 -12.93 13.60
N THR A 190 20.94 -12.11 14.26
CA THR A 190 20.60 -11.40 15.50
C THR A 190 20.66 -9.90 15.25
N PHE A 191 19.55 -9.22 15.47
CA PHE A 191 19.43 -7.76 15.43
C PHE A 191 19.39 -7.22 16.86
N ARG A 192 20.07 -6.10 17.09
CA ARG A 192 20.12 -5.42 18.38
C ARG A 192 19.73 -3.95 18.17
N PHE A 193 18.70 -3.51 18.86
CA PHE A 193 18.16 -2.17 18.74
C PHE A 193 18.40 -1.39 20.04
N THR A 194 19.05 -0.24 19.94
CA THR A 194 19.16 0.73 21.02
C THR A 194 17.87 1.54 21.06
N LEU A 195 17.08 1.39 22.10
CA LEU A 195 15.79 2.05 22.22
C LEU A 195 15.94 3.52 22.63
N ARG A 196 14.98 4.34 22.20
CA ARG A 196 14.85 5.74 22.62
C ARG A 196 14.38 5.78 24.07
N THR A 197 15.03 6.61 24.88
CA THR A 197 14.67 6.79 26.29
C THR A 197 13.78 8.02 26.49
N GLY A 198 12.97 8.02 27.55
CA GLY A 198 12.10 9.15 27.91
C GLY A 198 10.85 9.30 27.04
N VAL A 199 10.51 8.30 26.25
CA VAL A 199 9.26 8.25 25.48
C VAL A 199 8.13 7.75 26.38
N THR A 200 6.97 8.37 26.28
CA THR A 200 5.74 7.95 26.94
C THR A 200 4.63 7.71 25.93
N PHE A 201 3.79 6.74 26.22
CA PHE A 201 2.56 6.50 25.47
C PHE A 201 1.52 7.59 25.77
N HIS A 202 0.48 7.66 24.95
CA HIS A 202 -0.61 8.64 25.09
C HIS A 202 -1.34 8.57 26.44
N ASP A 203 -1.31 7.44 27.11
CA ASP A 203 -1.88 7.20 28.44
C ASP A 203 -0.89 7.44 29.61
N GLY A 204 0.33 7.86 29.29
CA GLY A 204 1.38 8.15 30.26
C GLY A 204 2.25 6.94 30.65
N ALA A 205 2.00 5.74 30.11
CA ALA A 205 2.87 4.58 30.32
C ALA A 205 4.26 4.84 29.71
N ALA A 206 5.31 4.32 30.35
CA ALA A 206 6.68 4.44 29.83
C ALA A 206 6.93 3.45 28.69
N PHE A 207 7.69 3.89 27.70
CA PHE A 207 8.23 3.02 26.64
C PHE A 207 9.59 2.47 27.06
N ASP A 208 9.74 1.16 27.06
CA ASP A 208 10.98 0.45 27.36
C ASP A 208 11.06 -0.89 26.59
N CYS A 209 12.14 -1.64 26.79
CA CYS A 209 12.34 -2.91 26.11
C CYS A 209 11.27 -3.95 26.44
N SER A 210 10.73 -3.96 27.65
CA SER A 210 9.70 -4.93 28.04
C SER A 210 8.40 -4.69 27.26
N VAL A 211 8.08 -3.45 26.97
CA VAL A 211 6.92 -3.07 26.16
C VAL A 211 7.15 -3.45 24.68
N VAL A 212 8.33 -3.22 24.13
CA VAL A 212 8.66 -3.68 22.77
C VAL A 212 8.48 -5.19 22.66
N LYS A 213 9.09 -5.91 23.61
CA LYS A 213 8.96 -7.38 23.65
C LYS A 213 7.50 -7.83 23.73
N LEU A 214 6.68 -7.20 24.58
CA LEU A 214 5.26 -7.50 24.68
C LEU A 214 4.55 -7.35 23.33
N ASN A 215 4.78 -6.24 22.61
CA ASN A 215 4.19 -6.00 21.30
C ASN A 215 4.59 -7.07 20.28
N PHE A 216 5.86 -7.46 20.27
CA PHE A 216 6.34 -8.54 19.40
C PHE A 216 5.76 -9.91 19.79
N ASP A 217 5.74 -10.24 21.08
CA ASP A 217 5.14 -11.49 21.56
C ASP A 217 3.65 -11.56 21.18
N HIS A 218 2.93 -10.45 21.24
CA HIS A 218 1.53 -10.40 20.85
C HIS A 218 1.35 -10.59 19.33
N VAL A 219 2.12 -9.85 18.51
CA VAL A 219 2.03 -9.95 17.05
C VAL A 219 2.41 -11.33 16.53
N PHE A 220 3.43 -11.96 17.13
CA PHE A 220 3.91 -13.29 16.71
C PHE A 220 3.31 -14.45 17.52
N ALA A 221 2.26 -14.20 18.31
CA ALA A 221 1.49 -15.28 18.91
C ALA A 221 0.89 -16.18 17.81
N GLU A 222 0.88 -17.51 18.07
CA GLU A 222 0.45 -18.49 17.07
C GLU A 222 -0.96 -18.19 16.53
N GLU A 223 -1.84 -17.77 17.41
CA GLU A 223 -3.23 -17.44 17.08
C GLU A 223 -3.35 -16.25 16.12
N LEU A 224 -2.46 -15.27 16.20
CA LEU A 224 -2.45 -14.13 15.30
C LEU A 224 -1.76 -14.42 13.97
N THR A 225 -0.74 -15.28 13.96
CA THR A 225 0.02 -15.61 12.75
C THR A 225 -0.69 -16.60 11.82
N THR A 226 -1.69 -17.31 12.29
CA THR A 226 -2.40 -18.34 11.50
C THR A 226 -3.66 -17.83 10.81
N GLY A 227 -4.19 -16.65 11.13
CA GLY A 227 -5.50 -16.22 10.67
C GLY A 227 -5.55 -14.93 9.83
N ASP A 228 -4.93 -13.85 10.27
CA ASP A 228 -5.17 -12.52 9.70
C ASP A 228 -3.95 -11.87 9.02
N TRP A 229 -2.80 -12.53 8.99
CA TRP A 229 -1.58 -11.98 8.43
C TRP A 229 -1.37 -12.32 6.95
N HIS A 230 -2.43 -12.63 6.22
CA HIS A 230 -2.32 -12.76 4.77
C HIS A 230 -1.89 -11.42 4.18
N GLY A 231 -0.91 -11.47 3.27
CA GLY A 231 -0.32 -10.29 2.66
C GLY A 231 0.90 -9.72 3.40
N TRP A 232 1.34 -10.33 4.50
CA TRP A 232 2.65 -10.07 5.07
C TRP A 232 3.60 -11.25 4.80
N TYR A 233 4.32 -11.14 3.71
CA TYR A 233 5.26 -12.14 3.23
C TYR A 233 6.67 -11.70 3.59
N GLY A 234 7.25 -12.31 4.61
CA GLY A 234 8.59 -11.98 5.03
C GLY A 234 8.87 -12.30 6.49
N LEU A 235 8.95 -11.29 7.37
CA LEU A 235 9.33 -11.47 8.76
C LEU A 235 8.57 -12.59 9.51
N PRO A 236 7.26 -12.81 9.34
CA PRO A 236 6.58 -13.92 10.00
C PRO A 236 7.16 -15.29 9.68
N GLU A 237 7.66 -15.51 8.48
CA GLU A 237 8.27 -16.77 8.07
C GLU A 237 9.63 -16.99 8.72
N VAL A 238 10.38 -15.92 8.93
CA VAL A 238 11.77 -15.96 9.41
C VAL A 238 11.92 -15.61 10.90
N TYR A 239 10.90 -15.04 11.53
CA TYR A 239 10.92 -14.71 12.95
C TYR A 239 11.23 -15.94 13.79
N LYS A 240 12.12 -15.82 14.76
CA LYS A 240 12.49 -16.89 15.69
C LYS A 240 12.05 -16.56 17.11
N ASP A 241 12.59 -15.50 17.66
CA ASP A 241 12.29 -15.04 19.03
C ASP A 241 12.76 -13.60 19.24
N CYS A 242 12.36 -13.00 20.35
CA CYS A 242 12.89 -11.73 20.80
C CYS A 242 13.13 -11.72 22.33
N SER A 243 14.02 -10.82 22.76
CA SER A 243 14.40 -10.69 24.18
C SER A 243 14.88 -9.27 24.50
N CYS A 244 15.01 -8.99 25.79
CA CYS A 244 15.66 -7.79 26.28
C CYS A 244 17.03 -8.12 26.89
N ASP A 245 18.03 -7.31 26.53
CA ASP A 245 19.35 -7.27 27.15
C ASP A 245 19.56 -5.87 27.74
N GLY A 246 19.09 -5.68 28.99
CA GLY A 246 18.89 -4.34 29.54
C GLY A 246 17.86 -3.54 28.73
N GLU A 247 18.23 -2.34 28.30
CA GLU A 247 17.42 -1.47 27.44
C GLU A 247 17.60 -1.76 25.94
N THR A 248 18.36 -2.79 25.58
CA THR A 248 18.55 -3.22 24.19
C THR A 248 17.50 -4.28 23.84
N PHE A 249 16.69 -4.02 22.82
CA PHE A 249 15.82 -5.01 22.25
C PHE A 249 16.60 -5.90 21.27
N VAL A 250 16.48 -7.21 21.43
CA VAL A 250 17.16 -8.21 20.61
C VAL A 250 16.12 -9.03 19.85
N LEU A 251 16.26 -9.10 18.54
CA LEU A 251 15.40 -9.86 17.64
C LEU A 251 16.25 -10.89 16.90
N ASN A 252 15.82 -12.16 16.93
CA ASN A 252 16.49 -13.24 16.21
C ASN A 252 15.62 -13.76 15.08
N THR A 253 16.24 -14.06 13.95
CA THR A 253 15.61 -14.72 12.80
C THR A 253 16.14 -16.14 12.62
N LYS A 254 15.34 -16.99 11.97
CA LYS A 254 15.70 -18.40 11.65
C LYS A 254 16.78 -18.50 10.59
N LYS A 255 16.91 -17.47 9.74
CA LYS A 255 17.90 -17.35 8.65
C LYS A 255 18.24 -15.87 8.46
N ALA A 256 19.33 -15.58 7.77
CA ALA A 256 19.64 -14.22 7.33
C ALA A 256 18.49 -13.65 6.52
N TYR A 257 18.11 -12.39 6.80
CA TYR A 257 16.95 -11.75 6.17
C TYR A 257 17.12 -10.22 6.13
N TYR A 258 17.68 -9.71 5.01
CA TYR A 258 18.01 -8.28 4.90
C TYR A 258 16.78 -7.35 4.98
N PRO A 259 15.54 -7.73 4.52
CA PRO A 259 14.43 -6.79 4.53
C PRO A 259 13.86 -6.48 5.93
N LEU A 260 14.30 -7.18 6.96
CA LEU A 260 13.77 -7.05 8.33
C LEU A 260 13.65 -5.59 8.78
N LEU A 261 14.70 -4.79 8.59
CA LEU A 261 14.69 -3.39 9.01
C LEU A 261 13.66 -2.56 8.25
N GLN A 262 13.48 -2.84 6.96
CA GLN A 262 12.47 -2.18 6.13
C GLN A 262 11.07 -2.62 6.55
N GLU A 263 10.85 -3.89 6.88
CA GLU A 263 9.56 -4.37 7.38
C GLU A 263 9.21 -3.80 8.75
N LEU A 264 10.19 -3.50 9.60
CA LEU A 264 9.95 -2.79 10.87
C LEU A 264 9.52 -1.32 10.68
N SER A 265 9.59 -0.78 9.47
CA SER A 265 9.07 0.54 9.13
C SER A 265 7.63 0.53 8.61
N TYR A 266 7.04 -0.65 8.40
CA TYR A 266 5.66 -0.76 7.92
C TYR A 266 4.67 -0.08 8.86
N ILE A 267 3.60 0.47 8.29
CA ILE A 267 2.55 1.17 9.06
C ILE A 267 1.81 0.21 9.99
N ARG A 268 1.83 -1.07 9.68
CA ARG A 268 1.29 -2.20 10.46
C ARG A 268 2.02 -3.49 10.04
N PRO A 269 2.10 -4.55 10.88
CA PRO A 269 1.48 -4.68 12.21
C PRO A 269 2.41 -4.29 13.36
N LEU A 270 3.70 -4.04 13.12
CA LEU A 270 4.71 -3.85 14.18
C LEU A 270 4.81 -2.39 14.63
N ARG A 271 3.69 -1.82 15.09
CA ARG A 271 3.64 -0.54 15.76
C ARG A 271 3.40 -0.72 17.24
N MET A 272 3.98 0.16 18.06
CA MET A 272 3.98 0.00 19.51
C MET A 272 2.68 0.49 20.13
N LEU A 273 2.00 -0.42 20.81
CA LEU A 273 0.82 -0.21 21.63
C LEU A 273 1.24 -0.14 23.10
N SER A 274 0.60 0.74 23.88
CA SER A 274 0.82 0.86 25.32
C SER A 274 0.57 -0.46 26.05
N PRO A 275 1.39 -0.81 27.06
CA PRO A 275 1.17 -2.02 27.84
C PRO A 275 -0.17 -2.02 28.58
N THR A 276 -0.71 -0.84 28.92
CA THR A 276 -2.00 -0.73 29.61
C THR A 276 -3.20 -0.91 28.68
N ALA A 277 -2.99 -0.87 27.37
CA ALA A 277 -4.02 -1.03 26.36
C ALA A 277 -4.28 -2.49 25.95
N PHE A 278 -3.47 -3.44 26.44
CA PHE A 278 -3.72 -4.87 26.22
C PHE A 278 -4.86 -5.38 27.09
N VAL A 279 -5.62 -6.35 26.59
CA VAL A 279 -6.67 -7.02 27.37
C VAL A 279 -6.07 -7.65 28.63
N GLY A 280 -6.68 -7.41 29.79
CA GLY A 280 -6.15 -7.90 31.06
C GLY A 280 -5.15 -6.95 31.72
N GLY A 281 -4.82 -5.80 31.12
CA GLY A 281 -4.11 -4.67 31.74
C GLY A 281 -2.64 -4.90 32.04
N ALA A 282 -2.01 -5.91 31.53
CA ALA A 282 -0.57 -6.11 31.65
C ALA A 282 -0.09 -7.15 30.66
N ALA A 283 1.04 -6.93 30.38
CA ALA A 283 2.12 -7.63 29.70
C ALA A 283 2.11 -9.16 29.67
N SER A 284 1.17 -9.87 30.23
CA SER A 284 1.36 -11.29 30.49
C SER A 284 0.75 -12.24 29.47
N ASP A 285 -0.24 -11.80 28.70
CA ASP A 285 -0.89 -12.72 27.78
C ASP A 285 -1.14 -12.05 26.43
N PRO A 286 -0.45 -12.48 25.37
CA PRO A 286 -0.90 -12.20 24.02
C PRO A 286 -2.32 -12.73 23.90
N VAL A 287 -3.23 -11.85 23.54
CA VAL A 287 -4.64 -12.20 23.47
C VAL A 287 -4.90 -12.88 22.14
N THR A 288 -5.78 -13.86 22.20
CA THR A 288 -6.18 -14.60 21.03
C THR A 288 -6.88 -13.70 20.02
N GLN A 289 -6.71 -14.00 18.76
CA GLN A 289 -7.25 -13.35 17.59
C GLN A 289 -8.75 -12.97 17.69
N ASN A 290 -9.54 -13.70 18.44
CA ASN A 290 -10.99 -13.54 18.56
C ASN A 290 -11.42 -12.71 19.76
N SER A 291 -10.59 -11.83 20.25
CA SER A 291 -10.96 -10.94 21.36
C SER A 291 -11.87 -9.78 20.94
N CYS A 292 -12.14 -9.62 19.64
CA CYS A 292 -13.28 -8.84 19.16
C CYS A 292 -14.51 -9.74 19.07
N PRO A 293 -15.47 -9.64 20.00
CA PRO A 293 -16.52 -10.66 20.13
C PRO A 293 -17.55 -10.67 19.01
N THR A 294 -17.75 -9.62 18.26
CA THR A 294 -18.74 -9.57 17.18
C THR A 294 -18.38 -8.46 16.21
N GLY A 295 -17.79 -8.80 15.09
CA GLY A 295 -17.53 -7.81 14.06
C GLY A 295 -16.88 -6.53 14.59
N TRP A 296 -17.21 -5.42 14.00
CA TRP A 296 -16.95 -4.10 14.54
C TRP A 296 -17.86 -3.88 15.73
N ASP A 297 -17.32 -3.56 16.89
CA ASP A 297 -18.12 -3.39 18.10
C ASP A 297 -19.31 -2.46 17.87
N ALA A 298 -20.46 -2.87 18.40
CA ALA A 298 -21.66 -2.06 18.39
C ALA A 298 -21.48 -0.69 19.09
N ASP A 299 -20.48 -0.55 19.95
CA ASP A 299 -20.06 0.72 20.53
C ASP A 299 -18.86 1.29 19.76
N LEU A 300 -19.14 2.09 18.74
CA LEU A 300 -18.12 2.78 17.96
C LEU A 300 -17.32 3.83 18.74
N SER A 301 -17.65 4.10 19.99
CA SER A 301 -16.89 4.97 20.88
C SER A 301 -15.70 4.27 21.52
N THR A 302 -15.73 2.94 21.58
CA THR A 302 -14.67 2.10 22.12
C THR A 302 -14.20 1.12 21.05
N ILE A 303 -12.96 1.24 20.64
CA ILE A 303 -12.38 0.31 19.65
C ILE A 303 -11.54 -0.70 20.41
N THR A 304 -12.14 -1.85 20.66
CA THR A 304 -11.47 -2.93 21.37
C THR A 304 -11.50 -4.19 20.54
N CYS A 305 -10.35 -4.52 19.96
CA CYS A 305 -10.21 -5.72 19.17
C CYS A 305 -8.83 -6.32 19.29
N ALA A 306 -8.69 -7.57 18.89
CA ALA A 306 -7.42 -8.29 18.82
C ALA A 306 -6.56 -8.13 20.08
N GLY A 307 -7.21 -8.04 21.25
CA GLY A 307 -6.50 -7.94 22.52
C GLY A 307 -6.25 -6.52 23.02
N THR A 308 -6.77 -5.51 22.35
CA THR A 308 -6.61 -4.13 22.80
C THR A 308 -7.86 -3.61 23.52
N THR A 309 -7.65 -2.76 24.53
CA THR A 309 -8.72 -2.15 25.31
C THR A 309 -8.74 -0.62 25.18
N ALA A 310 -7.73 -0.04 24.54
CA ALA A 310 -7.60 1.39 24.36
C ALA A 310 -6.70 1.71 23.16
N ILE A 311 -6.88 2.91 22.61
CA ILE A 311 -6.03 3.47 21.56
C ILE A 311 -4.95 4.31 22.22
N ALA A 312 -3.77 3.76 22.42
CA ALA A 312 -2.66 4.43 23.08
C ALA A 312 -1.32 4.07 22.42
N GLY A 313 -0.86 4.92 21.54
CA GLY A 313 0.45 4.86 20.88
C GLY A 313 1.43 5.89 21.43
N THR A 314 2.54 6.08 20.73
CA THR A 314 3.58 7.08 21.02
C THR A 314 3.60 8.21 19.99
N GLY A 315 2.76 8.14 18.97
CA GLY A 315 2.77 9.02 17.81
C GLY A 315 2.41 10.48 18.12
N PRO A 316 2.56 11.37 17.12
CA PRO A 316 2.32 12.80 17.29
C PRO A 316 0.83 13.15 17.52
N TRP A 317 -0.07 12.25 17.19
CA TRP A 317 -1.51 12.46 17.33
C TRP A 317 -2.14 11.44 18.26
N LYS A 318 -2.95 11.92 19.21
CA LYS A 318 -3.79 11.13 20.11
C LYS A 318 -5.20 11.04 19.53
N PHE A 319 -5.77 9.86 19.46
CA PHE A 319 -7.19 9.70 19.19
C PHE A 319 -8.00 10.36 20.33
N GLU A 320 -8.92 11.26 19.99
CA GLU A 320 -9.76 11.95 20.97
C GLU A 320 -11.21 11.46 20.94
N SER A 321 -11.81 11.41 19.75
CA SER A 321 -13.19 10.99 19.60
C SER A 321 -13.54 10.66 18.16
N ARG A 322 -14.65 9.95 17.99
CA ARG A 322 -15.28 9.74 16.69
C ARG A 322 -16.80 9.93 16.80
N THR A 323 -17.40 10.33 15.70
CA THR A 323 -18.85 10.40 15.51
C THR A 323 -19.22 9.44 14.41
N ALA A 324 -19.95 8.37 14.74
CA ALA A 324 -20.41 7.41 13.78
C ALA A 324 -21.41 8.04 12.81
N SER A 325 -21.35 7.66 11.56
CA SER A 325 -22.35 8.04 10.57
C SER A 325 -23.68 7.32 10.85
N ALA A 326 -24.77 7.97 10.50
CA ALA A 326 -26.10 7.34 10.55
C ALA A 326 -26.23 6.13 9.62
N ASP A 327 -25.36 6.05 8.62
CA ASP A 327 -25.30 4.95 7.64
C ASP A 327 -24.45 3.76 8.10
N SER A 328 -23.79 3.88 9.28
CA SER A 328 -22.98 2.79 9.84
C SER A 328 -23.81 1.56 10.14
N THR A 329 -23.25 0.41 9.79
CA THR A 329 -23.76 -0.92 10.15
C THR A 329 -22.68 -1.70 10.89
N ASP A 330 -23.03 -2.83 11.51
CA ASP A 330 -22.05 -3.70 12.19
C ASP A 330 -20.98 -4.25 11.23
N ASP A 331 -21.33 -4.41 9.95
CA ASP A 331 -20.43 -4.91 8.91
C ASP A 331 -19.73 -3.80 8.12
N ASP A 332 -20.24 -2.56 8.17
CA ASP A 332 -19.70 -1.40 7.45
C ASP A 332 -19.71 -0.16 8.36
N VAL A 333 -18.65 -0.03 9.13
CA VAL A 333 -18.46 1.09 10.06
C VAL A 333 -18.07 2.35 9.30
N GLN A 334 -18.83 3.40 9.51
CA GLN A 334 -18.64 4.69 8.87
C GLN A 334 -18.49 5.80 9.93
N ASP A 335 -17.58 6.74 9.70
CA ASP A 335 -17.35 7.89 10.57
C ASP A 335 -17.69 9.20 9.85
N ASP A 336 -18.59 10.01 10.42
CA ASP A 336 -18.82 11.37 9.91
C ASP A 336 -17.68 12.30 10.29
N LEU A 337 -17.12 12.11 11.49
CA LEU A 337 -16.02 12.90 12.02
C LEU A 337 -15.13 12.06 12.94
N VAL A 338 -13.83 12.18 12.76
CA VAL A 338 -12.84 11.69 13.73
C VAL A 338 -11.95 12.84 14.18
N VAL A 339 -11.73 12.95 15.48
CA VAL A 339 -10.90 14.00 16.08
C VAL A 339 -9.63 13.40 16.65
N PHE A 340 -8.51 13.97 16.24
CA PHE A 340 -7.20 13.69 16.84
C PHE A 340 -6.67 14.96 17.49
N ALA A 341 -6.13 14.83 18.70
CA ALA A 341 -5.46 15.90 19.43
C ALA A 341 -3.94 15.75 19.30
N ALA A 342 -3.22 16.87 19.26
CA ALA A 342 -1.76 16.83 19.29
C ALA A 342 -1.24 16.18 20.57
N ASN A 343 -0.20 15.36 20.46
CA ASN A 343 0.49 14.79 21.60
C ASN A 343 1.52 15.80 22.13
N ALA A 344 1.18 16.50 23.21
CA ALA A 344 2.06 17.51 23.82
C ALA A 344 3.39 16.91 24.36
N ASP A 345 3.38 15.62 24.67
CA ASP A 345 4.55 14.87 25.17
C ASP A 345 5.30 14.12 24.05
N TYR A 346 5.00 14.45 22.79
CA TYR A 346 5.65 13.81 21.65
C TYR A 346 7.16 14.07 21.67
N TRP A 347 7.94 13.03 21.54
CA TRP A 347 9.40 13.08 21.59
C TRP A 347 10.05 13.78 20.37
N GLY A 348 9.33 13.84 19.25
CA GLY A 348 9.79 14.44 17.99
C GLY A 348 9.42 15.92 17.87
N THR A 349 9.62 16.47 16.67
CA THR A 349 9.30 17.88 16.40
C THR A 349 7.86 17.99 15.89
N THR A 350 7.11 18.96 16.43
CA THR A 350 5.75 19.29 16.00
C THR A 350 5.64 20.77 15.62
N GLY A 351 4.68 21.07 14.74
CA GLY A 351 4.18 22.44 14.54
C GLY A 351 3.23 22.87 15.66
N ASP A 352 2.29 23.73 15.32
CA ASP A 352 1.36 24.34 16.27
C ASP A 352 -0.12 23.94 16.07
N ILE A 353 -0.37 22.92 15.27
CA ILE A 353 -1.71 22.36 15.10
C ILE A 353 -2.06 21.59 16.37
N GLU A 354 -3.16 21.96 17.03
CA GLU A 354 -3.61 21.30 18.27
C GLU A 354 -4.62 20.18 18.00
N LYS A 355 -5.43 20.28 16.93
CA LYS A 355 -6.44 19.27 16.58
C LYS A 355 -6.53 19.06 15.09
N LEU A 356 -6.75 17.80 14.70
CA LEU A 356 -7.17 17.40 13.35
C LEU A 356 -8.62 16.92 13.40
N HIS A 357 -9.44 17.49 12.54
CA HIS A 357 -10.79 17.01 12.22
C HIS A 357 -10.75 16.27 10.89
N VAL A 358 -10.87 14.96 10.93
CA VAL A 358 -11.01 14.12 9.74
C VAL A 358 -12.49 13.99 9.43
N VAL A 359 -12.92 14.50 8.30
CA VAL A 359 -14.34 14.61 7.93
C VAL A 359 -14.63 13.72 6.73
N LYS A 360 -15.72 12.96 6.79
CA LYS A 360 -16.26 12.20 5.66
C LYS A 360 -16.98 13.15 4.69
N TYR A 361 -16.71 12.98 3.42
CA TYR A 361 -17.40 13.65 2.33
C TYR A 361 -18.13 12.64 1.45
N ALA A 362 -19.24 13.05 0.86
CA ALA A 362 -20.05 12.18 0.03
C ALA A 362 -19.34 11.80 -1.29
N ASP A 363 -18.57 12.74 -1.84
CA ASP A 363 -17.85 12.57 -3.10
C ASP A 363 -16.76 13.65 -3.26
N SER A 364 -15.95 13.55 -4.31
CA SER A 364 -14.90 14.51 -4.66
C SER A 364 -15.44 15.92 -4.92
N ALA A 365 -16.66 16.06 -5.42
CA ALA A 365 -17.27 17.36 -5.65
C ALA A 365 -17.59 18.08 -4.34
N ALA A 366 -18.02 17.34 -3.31
CA ALA A 366 -18.22 17.88 -1.97
C ALA A 366 -16.90 18.29 -1.31
N VAL A 367 -15.81 17.53 -1.52
CA VAL A 367 -14.46 17.91 -1.07
C VAL A 367 -14.02 19.21 -1.73
N LYS A 368 -14.14 19.32 -3.06
CA LYS A 368 -13.82 20.54 -3.79
C LYS A 368 -14.60 21.75 -3.28
N ALA A 369 -15.92 21.60 -3.13
CA ALA A 369 -16.77 22.68 -2.62
C ALA A 369 -16.37 23.12 -1.20
N ALA A 370 -15.95 22.20 -0.34
CA ALA A 370 -15.49 22.49 1.02
C ALA A 370 -14.15 23.26 1.02
N LEU A 371 -13.21 22.91 0.12
CA LEU A 371 -11.97 23.66 -0.08
C LEU A 371 -12.25 25.08 -0.55
N GLU A 372 -13.08 25.25 -1.59
CA GLU A 372 -13.46 26.56 -2.15
C GLU A 372 -14.22 27.43 -1.13
N ALA A 373 -15.01 26.81 -0.27
CA ALA A 373 -15.72 27.49 0.82
C ALA A 373 -14.82 27.82 2.04
N GLY A 374 -13.58 27.30 2.09
CA GLY A 374 -12.66 27.47 3.21
C GLY A 374 -13.09 26.72 4.50
N THR A 375 -13.89 25.67 4.37
CA THR A 375 -14.32 24.80 5.48
C THR A 375 -13.46 23.53 5.57
N LEU A 376 -12.65 23.26 4.57
CA LEU A 376 -11.64 22.23 4.52
C LEU A 376 -10.27 22.90 4.33
N ASP A 377 -9.30 22.55 5.16
CA ASP A 377 -7.97 23.19 5.18
C ASP A 377 -6.92 22.42 4.35
N ALA A 378 -7.07 21.10 4.24
CA ALA A 378 -6.13 20.26 3.51
C ALA A 378 -6.77 18.99 2.95
N VAL A 379 -6.33 18.61 1.75
CA VAL A 379 -6.48 17.28 1.18
C VAL A 379 -5.08 16.66 1.11
N VAL A 380 -4.91 15.45 1.65
CA VAL A 380 -3.63 14.74 1.66
C VAL A 380 -3.85 13.29 1.22
N GLY A 381 -3.17 12.87 0.17
CA GLY A 381 -3.31 11.52 -0.37
C GLY A 381 -4.11 11.44 -1.67
N ALA A 382 -3.97 10.33 -2.37
CA ALA A 382 -4.61 10.08 -3.66
C ALA A 382 -6.08 9.67 -3.51
N GLY A 383 -6.87 9.84 -4.58
CA GLY A 383 -8.25 9.35 -4.68
C GLY A 383 -9.30 10.20 -3.95
N VAL A 384 -8.93 11.35 -3.41
CA VAL A 384 -9.84 12.27 -2.71
C VAL A 384 -10.46 13.29 -3.67
N LEU A 385 -9.64 13.85 -4.56
CA LEU A 385 -10.05 14.74 -5.63
C LEU A 385 -9.85 14.05 -6.99
N ALA A 386 -10.62 14.46 -7.98
CA ALA A 386 -10.33 14.10 -9.36
C ALA A 386 -9.05 14.82 -9.82
N PRO A 387 -8.20 14.21 -10.66
CA PRO A 387 -6.93 14.80 -11.12
C PRO A 387 -7.08 16.20 -11.70
N ALA A 388 -8.12 16.43 -12.52
CA ALA A 388 -8.39 17.75 -13.10
C ALA A 388 -8.78 18.81 -12.05
N ASP A 389 -9.41 18.41 -10.95
CA ASP A 389 -9.77 19.32 -9.85
C ASP A 389 -8.56 19.65 -8.99
N GLU A 390 -7.64 18.68 -8.78
CA GLU A 390 -6.35 18.93 -8.10
C GLU A 390 -5.56 20.02 -8.85
N GLU A 391 -5.41 19.89 -10.16
CA GLU A 391 -4.71 20.87 -11.00
C GLU A 391 -5.42 22.25 -11.00
N ALA A 392 -6.74 22.23 -11.17
CA ALA A 392 -7.52 23.47 -11.23
C ALA A 392 -7.47 24.26 -9.91
N LEU A 393 -7.49 23.57 -8.77
CA LEU A 393 -7.34 24.19 -7.45
C LEU A 393 -5.88 24.59 -7.19
N GLY A 394 -4.92 23.72 -7.52
CA GLY A 394 -3.49 23.99 -7.36
C GLY A 394 -2.98 25.19 -8.18
N ALA A 395 -3.67 25.51 -9.29
CA ALA A 395 -3.38 26.72 -10.07
C ALA A 395 -3.87 28.02 -9.42
N GLN A 396 -4.70 27.95 -8.37
CA GLN A 396 -5.23 29.12 -7.66
C GLN A 396 -4.25 29.59 -6.59
N ALA A 397 -4.08 30.89 -6.44
CA ALA A 397 -3.14 31.49 -5.48
C ALA A 397 -3.42 31.15 -4.00
N GLY A 398 -4.60 30.61 -3.67
CA GLY A 398 -4.99 30.22 -2.32
C GLY A 398 -4.57 28.80 -1.89
N PHE A 399 -4.00 28.03 -2.81
CA PHE A 399 -3.66 26.63 -2.56
C PHE A 399 -2.23 26.32 -2.99
N ASP A 400 -1.60 25.41 -2.25
CA ASP A 400 -0.32 24.79 -2.61
C ASP A 400 -0.58 23.33 -2.96
N LEU A 401 -0.37 22.96 -4.23
CA LEU A 401 -0.37 21.58 -4.69
C LEU A 401 1.06 21.05 -4.68
N ALA A 402 1.30 20.00 -3.92
CA ALA A 402 2.57 19.31 -3.87
C ALA A 402 2.40 17.80 -4.08
N TYR A 403 3.43 17.17 -4.62
CA TYR A 403 3.48 15.73 -4.82
C TYR A 403 4.63 15.12 -4.02
N GLY A 404 4.36 13.99 -3.39
CA GLY A 404 5.39 13.15 -2.78
C GLY A 404 6.29 12.48 -3.81
N GLU A 405 7.15 11.58 -3.35
CA GLU A 405 7.97 10.77 -4.24
C GLU A 405 7.14 9.80 -5.08
N LEU A 406 7.74 9.34 -6.18
CA LEU A 406 7.17 8.25 -6.97
C LEU A 406 7.30 6.96 -6.16
N SER A 407 6.19 6.44 -5.67
CA SER A 407 6.20 5.37 -4.67
C SER A 407 5.61 4.05 -5.16
N GLN A 408 4.81 4.06 -6.24
CA GLN A 408 4.01 2.92 -6.69
C GLN A 408 3.82 2.98 -8.20
N ASN A 409 3.68 1.82 -8.85
CA ASN A 409 3.32 1.75 -10.27
C ASN A 409 1.98 1.03 -10.47
N SER A 410 1.17 1.57 -11.38
CA SER A 410 0.00 0.88 -11.94
C SER A 410 0.45 -0.02 -13.08
N VAL A 411 -0.03 -1.24 -13.11
CA VAL A 411 0.36 -2.27 -14.06
C VAL A 411 -0.83 -3.11 -14.52
N ILE A 412 -0.69 -3.79 -15.65
CA ILE A 412 -1.57 -4.89 -16.01
C ILE A 412 -0.76 -6.18 -15.84
N ILE A 413 -1.28 -7.14 -15.08
CA ILE A 413 -0.72 -8.49 -14.97
C ILE A 413 -1.32 -9.33 -16.08
N MET A 414 -0.46 -10.11 -16.77
CA MET A 414 -0.85 -10.93 -17.91
C MET A 414 -0.79 -12.42 -17.55
N ASN A 415 -1.91 -13.11 -17.69
CA ASN A 415 -2.02 -14.57 -17.60
C ASN A 415 -2.15 -15.19 -18.99
N ILE A 416 -1.21 -14.89 -19.87
CA ILE A 416 -1.17 -15.26 -21.28
C ILE A 416 0.04 -16.17 -21.52
N ALA A 417 -0.18 -17.36 -22.08
CA ALA A 417 0.90 -18.33 -22.32
C ALA A 417 1.88 -17.90 -23.43
N ASP A 418 1.35 -17.34 -24.51
CA ASP A 418 2.13 -16.94 -25.68
C ASP A 418 2.95 -15.67 -25.42
N ALA A 419 4.28 -15.78 -25.53
CA ALA A 419 5.20 -14.67 -25.26
C ALA A 419 5.10 -13.55 -26.29
N ASP A 420 4.87 -13.89 -27.57
CA ASP A 420 4.73 -12.89 -28.64
C ASP A 420 3.41 -12.10 -28.42
N MET A 421 2.36 -12.78 -27.94
CA MET A 421 1.10 -12.13 -27.56
C MET A 421 1.29 -11.18 -26.38
N ARG A 422 2.01 -11.59 -25.31
CA ARG A 422 2.31 -10.70 -24.19
C ARG A 422 3.07 -9.45 -24.66
N GLN A 423 4.08 -9.64 -25.50
CA GLN A 423 4.84 -8.55 -26.09
C GLN A 423 3.95 -7.63 -26.95
N ALA A 424 3.03 -8.19 -27.71
CA ALA A 424 2.09 -7.42 -28.52
C ALA A 424 1.13 -6.58 -27.68
N VAL A 425 0.69 -7.10 -26.53
CA VAL A 425 -0.15 -6.33 -25.58
C VAL A 425 0.61 -5.10 -25.08
N VAL A 426 1.87 -5.25 -24.65
CA VAL A 426 2.69 -4.11 -24.20
C VAL A 426 2.85 -3.08 -25.32
N GLN A 427 3.17 -3.53 -26.54
CA GLN A 427 3.36 -2.64 -27.70
C GLN A 427 2.08 -1.97 -28.19
N ALA A 428 0.91 -2.49 -27.84
CA ALA A 428 -0.38 -1.91 -28.23
C ALA A 428 -0.86 -0.77 -27.33
N ILE A 429 -0.24 -0.60 -26.15
CA ILE A 429 -0.69 0.40 -25.14
C ILE A 429 0.27 1.58 -25.16
N ASP A 430 -0.29 2.75 -25.48
CA ASP A 430 0.37 4.06 -25.37
C ASP A 430 -0.14 4.76 -24.12
N SER A 431 0.66 4.79 -23.05
CA SER A 431 0.25 5.38 -21.78
C SER A 431 0.34 6.92 -21.78
N ASP A 432 1.22 7.51 -22.60
CA ASP A 432 1.41 8.97 -22.60
C ASP A 432 0.13 9.76 -22.93
N PRO A 433 -0.63 9.44 -24.00
CA PRO A 433 -1.89 10.11 -24.26
C PRO A 433 -2.94 9.92 -23.17
N ILE A 434 -2.94 8.74 -22.50
CA ILE A 434 -3.86 8.45 -21.40
C ILE A 434 -3.54 9.34 -20.21
N ILE A 435 -2.25 9.43 -19.85
CA ILE A 435 -1.80 10.31 -18.76
C ILE A 435 -2.14 11.76 -19.10
N ALA A 436 -1.84 12.21 -20.32
CA ALA A 436 -2.06 13.59 -20.71
C ALA A 436 -3.55 14.01 -20.79
N SER A 437 -4.46 13.06 -21.10
CA SER A 437 -5.89 13.38 -21.24
C SER A 437 -6.72 13.13 -19.99
N GLU A 438 -6.35 12.16 -19.16
CA GLU A 438 -7.19 11.64 -18.09
C GLU A 438 -6.57 11.79 -16.69
N LEU A 439 -5.25 11.97 -16.62
CA LEU A 439 -4.49 12.03 -15.38
C LEU A 439 -3.81 13.39 -15.24
N ASN A 440 -2.99 13.57 -14.25
CA ASN A 440 -2.26 14.83 -13.98
C ASN A 440 -0.79 14.54 -13.60
N ASP A 441 -0.05 15.56 -13.15
CA ASP A 441 1.36 15.46 -12.76
C ASP A 441 1.64 14.51 -11.57
N ALA A 442 0.60 14.01 -10.90
CA ALA A 442 0.75 12.91 -9.92
C ALA A 442 1.13 11.59 -10.60
N TYR A 443 0.92 11.48 -11.90
CA TYR A 443 1.16 10.27 -12.68
C TYR A 443 2.28 10.50 -13.68
N GLN A 444 3.21 9.53 -13.76
CA GLN A 444 4.38 9.62 -14.59
C GLN A 444 4.51 8.37 -15.48
N PRO A 445 4.87 8.52 -16.77
CA PRO A 445 5.12 7.36 -17.63
C PRO A 445 6.16 6.43 -17.01
N THR A 446 5.97 5.12 -17.15
CA THR A 446 6.94 4.12 -16.70
C THR A 446 7.01 2.94 -17.65
N GLY A 447 8.22 2.43 -17.90
CA GLY A 447 8.47 1.19 -18.63
C GLY A 447 8.91 0.04 -17.73
N ARG A 448 8.78 0.17 -16.40
CA ARG A 448 9.29 -0.81 -15.43
C ARG A 448 8.26 -1.14 -14.35
N LEU A 449 8.40 -2.34 -13.76
CA LEU A 449 7.49 -2.82 -12.72
C LEU A 449 7.52 -1.92 -11.48
N PHE A 450 8.70 -1.51 -11.03
CA PHE A 450 8.86 -0.67 -9.84
C PHE A 450 9.51 0.68 -10.18
N PRO A 451 9.17 1.75 -9.46
CA PRO A 451 9.91 3.01 -9.55
C PRO A 451 11.40 2.83 -9.29
N ALA A 452 12.24 3.49 -10.08
CA ALA A 452 13.71 3.41 -9.92
C ALA A 452 14.21 4.04 -8.59
N THR A 453 13.38 4.86 -7.96
CA THR A 453 13.67 5.48 -6.66
C THR A 453 13.62 4.51 -5.49
N LEU A 454 12.97 3.35 -5.67
CA LEU A 454 12.89 2.32 -4.63
C LEU A 454 14.20 1.53 -4.53
N PRO A 455 14.53 1.00 -3.34
CA PRO A 455 15.74 0.22 -3.12
C PRO A 455 15.89 -0.92 -4.14
N TYR A 456 17.06 -1.07 -4.71
CA TYR A 456 17.42 -2.12 -5.71
C TYR A 456 16.70 -2.02 -7.07
N CYS A 457 15.81 -1.05 -7.30
CA CYS A 457 14.97 -0.96 -8.50
C CYS A 457 15.59 -0.09 -9.61
N ASP A 458 16.72 0.59 -9.39
CA ASP A 458 17.44 1.31 -10.43
C ASP A 458 18.27 0.34 -11.30
N VAL A 459 17.54 -0.43 -12.13
CA VAL A 459 18.11 -1.44 -13.03
C VAL A 459 17.96 -0.95 -14.46
N THR A 460 19.02 -1.11 -15.28
CA THR A 460 18.92 -0.84 -16.71
C THR A 460 18.13 -1.96 -17.38
N LEU A 461 16.93 -1.64 -17.85
CA LEU A 461 16.05 -2.55 -18.58
C LEU A 461 15.94 -2.10 -20.02
N ALA A 462 15.75 -3.05 -20.95
CA ALA A 462 15.45 -2.71 -22.34
C ALA A 462 14.09 -1.99 -22.40
N GLU A 463 14.01 -0.92 -23.15
CA GLU A 463 12.73 -0.25 -23.39
C GLU A 463 11.84 -1.15 -24.25
N VAL A 464 10.57 -1.19 -23.89
CA VAL A 464 9.53 -1.81 -24.72
C VAL A 464 8.67 -0.67 -25.25
N ASP A 465 9.02 -0.22 -26.45
CA ASP A 465 8.36 0.89 -27.08
C ASP A 465 6.93 0.53 -27.53
N TYR A 466 6.04 1.51 -27.43
CA TYR A 466 4.77 1.47 -28.14
C TYR A 466 4.99 1.29 -29.64
N ASP A 467 4.44 0.24 -30.24
CA ASP A 467 4.47 -0.04 -31.68
C ASP A 467 3.21 -0.81 -32.09
N LEU A 468 2.13 -0.05 -32.27
CA LEU A 468 0.83 -0.62 -32.65
C LEU A 468 0.87 -1.43 -33.96
N GLU A 469 1.72 -1.03 -34.91
CA GLU A 469 1.82 -1.75 -36.19
C GLU A 469 2.55 -3.09 -36.03
N LYS A 470 3.47 -3.18 -35.08
CA LYS A 470 4.11 -4.46 -34.73
C LYS A 470 3.15 -5.34 -33.94
N ALA A 471 2.43 -4.77 -32.97
CA ALA A 471 1.41 -5.48 -32.21
C ALA A 471 0.33 -6.08 -33.12
N LYS A 472 -0.20 -5.32 -34.06
CA LYS A 472 -1.19 -5.76 -35.05
C LYS A 472 -0.68 -6.96 -35.91
N ARG A 473 0.61 -6.96 -36.28
CA ARG A 473 1.17 -8.07 -37.07
C ARG A 473 1.16 -9.39 -36.30
N VAL A 474 1.43 -9.38 -35.01
CA VAL A 474 1.35 -10.57 -34.16
C VAL A 474 -0.09 -11.04 -34.06
N ILE A 475 -1.01 -10.16 -33.73
CA ILE A 475 -2.43 -10.46 -33.62
C ILE A 475 -3.02 -10.96 -34.95
N ASP A 476 -2.71 -10.29 -36.08
CA ASP A 476 -3.23 -10.65 -37.40
C ASP A 476 -2.70 -12.00 -37.92
N ILE A 477 -1.46 -12.36 -37.61
CA ILE A 477 -0.87 -13.61 -38.06
C ILE A 477 -1.45 -14.81 -37.27
N ASP A 478 -1.57 -14.71 -35.98
CA ASP A 478 -1.93 -15.85 -35.13
C ASP A 478 -3.43 -16.03 -34.97
N LEU A 479 -4.21 -14.95 -34.96
CA LEU A 479 -5.66 -15.01 -34.80
C LEU A 479 -6.42 -15.05 -36.13
N LEU A 480 -5.90 -14.41 -37.18
CA LEU A 480 -6.56 -14.32 -38.49
C LEU A 480 -6.11 -15.41 -39.48
N CYS A 481 -4.97 -16.05 -39.21
CA CYS A 481 -4.43 -17.13 -40.06
C CYS A 481 -4.05 -18.35 -39.21
N PRO A 482 -5.00 -19.08 -38.61
CA PRO A 482 -4.68 -20.34 -37.97
C PRO A 482 -4.05 -21.27 -38.98
N ALA A 483 -3.01 -22.04 -38.58
CA ALA A 483 -2.14 -22.83 -39.40
C ALA A 483 -2.88 -23.82 -40.36
N ASP A 484 -4.15 -24.13 -40.12
CA ASP A 484 -4.98 -25.01 -40.92
C ASP A 484 -5.75 -24.33 -42.08
N SER A 485 -5.69 -22.99 -42.22
CA SER A 485 -6.45 -22.28 -43.25
C SER A 485 -5.74 -22.09 -44.60
N LYS A 486 -4.52 -22.61 -44.76
CA LYS A 486 -3.76 -22.53 -46.02
C LYS A 486 -4.29 -23.40 -47.19
N LYS A 487 -5.52 -23.88 -47.10
CA LYS A 487 -6.21 -24.55 -48.23
C LYS A 487 -7.64 -24.05 -48.35
N LYS A 488 -7.82 -22.93 -49.03
CA LYS A 488 -8.84 -22.67 -50.07
C LYS A 488 -8.84 -21.19 -50.41
N SER A 489 -8.35 -20.88 -51.60
CA SER A 489 -8.58 -19.63 -52.28
C SER A 489 -10.02 -19.58 -52.79
N ASP A 490 -10.52 -18.38 -52.90
CA ASP A 490 -11.79 -17.96 -53.50
C ASP A 490 -13.05 -18.28 -52.71
N ASP A 491 -13.48 -17.29 -51.99
CA ASP A 491 -14.84 -16.71 -51.98
C ASP A 491 -15.04 -15.92 -50.66
N GLY A 492 -15.47 -14.71 -50.81
CA GLY A 492 -15.91 -13.72 -49.82
C GLY A 492 -15.71 -14.00 -48.32
N LEU A 493 -15.37 -12.98 -47.58
CA LEU A 493 -15.23 -12.97 -46.10
C LEU A 493 -16.25 -13.91 -45.44
N SER A 494 -15.76 -15.03 -44.88
CA SER A 494 -16.63 -15.97 -44.17
C SER A 494 -17.29 -15.30 -42.96
N GLY A 495 -18.52 -15.69 -42.64
CA GLY A 495 -19.26 -15.17 -41.51
C GLY A 495 -18.50 -15.25 -40.18
N GLY A 496 -17.51 -16.16 -40.07
CA GLY A 496 -16.61 -16.25 -38.92
C GLY A 496 -15.63 -15.09 -38.78
N ILE A 497 -15.09 -14.60 -39.91
CA ILE A 497 -14.18 -13.43 -39.90
C ILE A 497 -14.95 -12.15 -39.56
N ILE A 498 -16.19 -12.03 -40.08
CA ILE A 498 -17.05 -10.91 -39.73
C ILE A 498 -17.41 -10.97 -38.24
N ALA A 499 -17.72 -12.15 -37.71
CA ALA A 499 -17.97 -12.34 -36.29
C ALA A 499 -16.73 -12.01 -35.42
N LEU A 500 -15.54 -12.38 -35.85
CA LEU A 500 -14.29 -12.09 -35.16
C LEU A 500 -13.93 -10.60 -35.18
N ILE A 501 -14.11 -9.93 -36.32
CA ILE A 501 -13.93 -8.47 -36.44
C ILE A 501 -14.94 -7.75 -35.55
N VAL A 502 -16.17 -8.23 -35.47
CA VAL A 502 -17.21 -7.68 -34.58
C VAL A 502 -16.86 -7.95 -33.11
N ILE A 503 -16.34 -9.13 -32.78
CA ILE A 503 -15.88 -9.46 -31.41
C ILE A 503 -14.68 -8.58 -31.03
N LEU A 504 -13.69 -8.42 -31.91
CA LEU A 504 -12.53 -7.53 -31.66
C LEU A 504 -12.94 -6.06 -31.57
N ALA A 505 -13.87 -5.60 -32.39
CA ALA A 505 -14.43 -4.25 -32.29
C ALA A 505 -15.25 -4.09 -31.00
N VAL A 506 -16.00 -5.11 -30.58
CA VAL A 506 -16.74 -5.13 -29.31
C VAL A 506 -15.77 -5.18 -28.14
N VAL A 507 -14.70 -5.96 -28.18
CA VAL A 507 -13.66 -6.00 -27.14
C VAL A 507 -12.95 -4.65 -27.07
N LEU A 508 -12.58 -4.05 -28.18
CA LEU A 508 -11.98 -2.70 -28.22
C LEU A 508 -12.95 -1.65 -27.66
N VAL A 509 -14.24 -1.70 -28.06
CA VAL A 509 -15.28 -0.81 -27.52
C VAL A 509 -15.52 -1.08 -26.02
N LEU A 510 -15.47 -2.35 -25.60
CA LEU A 510 -15.58 -2.72 -24.19
C LEU A 510 -14.35 -2.27 -23.39
N VAL A 511 -13.15 -2.35 -23.95
CA VAL A 511 -11.92 -1.83 -23.32
C VAL A 511 -11.99 -0.30 -23.24
N VAL A 512 -12.37 0.39 -24.30
CA VAL A 512 -12.55 1.85 -24.30
C VAL A 512 -13.72 2.26 -23.40
N ALA A 513 -14.83 1.52 -23.40
CA ALA A 513 -15.96 1.75 -22.50
C ALA A 513 -15.61 1.41 -21.05
N PHE A 514 -14.77 0.39 -20.82
CA PHE A 514 -14.30 0.01 -19.50
C PHE A 514 -13.29 1.01 -18.96
N VAL A 515 -12.34 1.47 -19.78
CA VAL A 515 -11.44 2.58 -19.43
C VAL A 515 -12.26 3.86 -19.20
N GLY A 516 -13.21 4.16 -20.05
CA GLY A 516 -14.14 5.29 -19.86
C GLY A 516 -15.03 5.13 -18.62
N PHE A 517 -15.41 3.91 -18.27
CA PHE A 517 -16.15 3.59 -17.04
C PHE A 517 -15.27 3.72 -15.80
N ILE A 518 -14.01 3.25 -15.85
CA ILE A 518 -13.02 3.47 -14.80
C ILE A 518 -12.83 4.97 -14.57
N VAL A 519 -12.57 5.70 -15.64
CA VAL A 519 -12.40 7.16 -15.60
C VAL A 519 -13.66 7.87 -15.09
N MET A 520 -14.86 7.41 -15.49
CA MET A 520 -16.11 7.97 -14.95
C MET A 520 -16.30 7.64 -13.46
N LYS A 521 -15.92 6.43 -13.02
CA LYS A 521 -16.00 6.02 -11.62
C LYS A 521 -14.96 6.75 -10.77
N GLU A 522 -13.73 6.90 -11.26
CA GLU A 522 -12.72 7.73 -10.60
C GLU A 522 -13.12 9.21 -10.58
N LYS A 523 -13.64 9.74 -11.69
CA LYS A 523 -14.19 11.11 -11.74
C LYS A 523 -15.42 11.31 -10.83
N ALA A 524 -16.13 10.24 -10.51
CA ALA A 524 -17.26 10.26 -9.58
C ALA A 524 -16.83 10.01 -8.10
N GLY A 525 -15.51 9.79 -7.86
CA GLY A 525 -15.01 9.45 -6.53
C GLY A 525 -15.39 8.04 -6.06
N GLU A 526 -15.85 7.18 -6.99
CA GLU A 526 -16.13 5.78 -6.71
C GLU A 526 -14.98 4.92 -7.22
N PRO A 527 -14.04 4.45 -6.37
CA PRO A 527 -12.95 3.61 -6.80
C PRO A 527 -13.47 2.29 -7.38
N LEU A 528 -13.08 1.97 -8.59
CA LEU A 528 -13.43 0.70 -9.25
C LEU A 528 -12.59 -0.48 -8.76
N PHE A 529 -11.52 -0.19 -8.06
CA PHE A 529 -10.63 -1.19 -7.51
C PHE A 529 -10.99 -1.43 -6.05
N MET A 530 -11.99 -2.29 -5.84
CA MET A 530 -12.12 -2.95 -4.55
C MET A 530 -10.85 -3.77 -4.33
N ASP A 531 -10.25 -3.57 -3.19
CA ASP A 531 -9.21 -4.42 -2.64
C ASP A 531 -9.60 -5.90 -2.87
N VAL A 532 -8.76 -6.62 -3.59
CA VAL A 532 -8.91 -8.05 -3.94
C VAL A 532 -9.06 -8.94 -2.70
N THR A 533 -9.09 -8.38 -1.53
CA THR A 533 -8.98 -9.05 -0.25
C THR A 533 -10.28 -9.12 0.55
N THR A 534 -11.42 -8.65 0.06
CA THR A 534 -12.70 -8.94 0.70
C THR A 534 -13.16 -10.36 0.36
N LYS A 535 -12.59 -11.35 1.02
CA LYS A 535 -13.19 -12.70 1.06
C LYS A 535 -14.44 -12.65 1.94
N THR A 536 -15.59 -12.88 1.34
CA THR A 536 -16.77 -13.34 2.07
C THR A 536 -16.41 -14.66 2.77
N PRO A 537 -16.71 -14.85 4.06
CA PRO A 537 -16.46 -16.12 4.72
C PRO A 537 -17.19 -17.23 3.97
N LEU A 538 -16.46 -18.26 3.57
CA LEU A 538 -17.07 -19.51 3.11
C LEU A 538 -17.93 -20.04 4.26
N GLN A 539 -19.24 -19.99 4.11
CA GLN A 539 -20.14 -20.75 4.98
C GLN A 539 -19.76 -22.23 4.84
N GLU A 540 -19.19 -22.78 5.89
CA GLU A 540 -19.13 -24.22 6.08
C GLU A 540 -20.56 -24.77 6.00
N LYS A 541 -20.84 -25.51 4.95
CA LYS A 541 -21.92 -26.50 5.00
C LYS A 541 -21.35 -27.77 5.59
N VAL A 542 -21.90 -28.10 6.74
CA VAL A 542 -21.82 -29.41 7.42
C VAL A 542 -21.94 -30.58 6.47
#